data_4fb73d54ad2d359b986ebac1eb9a707e
#
_entry.id   4fb73d54ad2d359b986ebac1eb9a707e
#
_cell.length_a   1.000
_cell.length_b   1.000
_cell.length_c   1.000
_cell.angle_alpha   90.00
_cell.angle_beta   90.00
_cell.angle_gamma   90.00
#
_symmetry.space_group_name_H-M   'P 1'
#
loop_
_entity.id
_entity.type
_entity.pdbx_description
1 polymer ?
#
loop_
_entity_poly.entity_id
_entity_poly.type
_entity_poly.pdbx_seq_one_letter_code
_entity_poly.pdbx_strand_id
1 'polypeptide(L)'
;MSEVASPRAVQHRTRGSSHGPITRLVSPSDLGQVLKPFVFLDRFEAPEGGQPPSFGMHPHSGIATLSYLIHGQAVYEDTTGEHGARGTLPTGGVEWMMAGGGVWHTSALANTSRVLGFQLWVAMPPELELAPAYSTYLGPEDVPHSGPARVLLGTYAGHTNPIPAPSNIIYLAVHLKAGERWRFEPPAGHTVAWMAVGEGTLSAPAEFTTGDLATFDASGQAIDFVAHTDVVFVLGSGVQHPHELHMGPYSVHTSAPTLRQGQVGIRERAQLLRAQGRL
;
A
#
# COMPACT_ATOMS: atom_id res chain seq x y z
N MET A 1 -6.07 40.83 2.59
CA MET A 1 -5.51 39.96 3.65
C MET A 1 -5.77 38.55 3.20
N SER A 2 -4.74 37.81 2.78
CA SER A 2 -4.87 36.40 2.40
C SER A 2 -5.23 35.62 3.68
N GLU A 3 -6.39 35.00 3.69
CA GLU A 3 -6.75 34.02 4.71
C GLU A 3 -5.65 32.94 4.72
N VAL A 4 -4.90 32.86 5.81
CA VAL A 4 -3.95 31.76 6.00
C VAL A 4 -4.82 30.51 6.15
N ALA A 5 -4.87 29.68 5.12
CA ALA A 5 -5.61 28.42 5.13
C ALA A 5 -5.16 27.62 6.36
N SER A 6 -6.11 27.20 7.19
CA SER A 6 -5.82 26.35 8.35
C SER A 6 -5.15 25.04 7.85
N PRO A 7 -4.16 24.52 8.56
CA PRO A 7 -3.53 23.28 8.19
C PRO A 7 -4.57 22.14 8.19
N ARG A 8 -4.42 21.17 7.29
CA ARG A 8 -5.28 20.00 7.18
C ARG A 8 -5.30 19.22 8.50
N ALA A 9 -6.49 19.04 9.09
CA ALA A 9 -6.61 18.48 10.43
C ALA A 9 -6.42 16.94 10.43
N VAL A 10 -5.83 16.43 11.51
CA VAL A 10 -5.76 14.98 11.78
C VAL A 10 -7.13 14.53 12.30
N GLN A 11 -7.72 13.51 11.65
CA GLN A 11 -9.03 12.94 12.03
C GLN A 11 -8.87 11.72 12.94
N HIS A 12 -7.94 10.82 12.59
CA HIS A 12 -7.65 9.62 13.38
C HIS A 12 -6.15 9.44 13.50
N ARG A 13 -5.75 8.88 14.64
CA ARG A 13 -4.40 8.40 14.89
C ARG A 13 -4.49 7.00 15.45
N THR A 14 -3.66 6.08 14.96
CA THR A 14 -3.58 4.71 15.46
C THR A 14 -2.17 4.16 15.32
N ARG A 15 -1.88 3.14 16.10
CA ARG A 15 -0.69 2.28 15.95
C ARG A 15 -1.08 0.87 15.50
N GLY A 16 -2.37 0.66 15.22
CA GLY A 16 -2.90 -0.62 14.76
C GLY A 16 -2.84 -1.73 15.79
N SER A 17 -2.88 -2.96 15.29
CA SER A 17 -2.78 -4.19 16.08
C SER A 17 -1.64 -5.06 15.57
N SER A 18 -0.74 -5.46 16.47
CA SER A 18 0.44 -6.25 16.11
C SER A 18 0.22 -7.74 16.32
N HIS A 19 0.66 -8.53 15.36
CA HIS A 19 0.68 -10.00 15.38
C HIS A 19 2.08 -10.47 14.96
N GLY A 20 2.95 -10.70 15.94
CA GLY A 20 4.37 -10.96 15.66
C GLY A 20 5.04 -9.79 14.93
N PRO A 21 5.72 -10.03 13.80
CA PRO A 21 6.41 -9.00 13.05
C PRO A 21 5.49 -8.11 12.17
N ILE A 22 4.18 -8.34 12.18
CA ILE A 22 3.19 -7.63 11.37
C ILE A 22 2.33 -6.74 12.26
N THR A 23 2.16 -5.47 11.89
CA THR A 23 1.22 -4.54 12.50
C THR A 23 0.18 -4.12 11.49
N ARG A 24 -1.09 -4.52 11.68
CA ARG A 24 -2.23 -4.10 10.89
C ARG A 24 -2.62 -2.68 11.26
N LEU A 25 -2.38 -1.73 10.36
CA LEU A 25 -2.70 -0.30 10.55
C LEU A 25 -4.08 0.08 10.00
N VAL A 26 -4.51 -0.56 8.91
CA VAL A 26 -5.81 -0.34 8.25
C VAL A 26 -6.41 -1.69 7.87
N SER A 27 -7.69 -1.91 8.18
CA SER A 27 -8.48 -3.04 7.71
C SER A 27 -9.67 -2.57 6.86
N PRO A 28 -10.16 -3.41 5.92
CA PRO A 28 -11.34 -3.06 5.13
C PRO A 28 -12.61 -2.83 5.97
N SER A 29 -12.66 -3.39 7.19
CA SER A 29 -13.79 -3.26 8.12
C SER A 29 -13.72 -2.04 9.05
N ASP A 30 -12.60 -1.33 9.08
CA ASP A 30 -12.39 -0.15 9.93
C ASP A 30 -12.00 1.08 9.10
N LEU A 31 -10.79 1.59 9.24
CA LEU A 31 -10.31 2.77 8.51
C LEU A 31 -10.37 2.62 6.99
N GLY A 32 -10.34 1.42 6.44
CA GLY A 32 -10.52 1.17 5.01
C GLY A 32 -11.86 1.65 4.46
N GLN A 33 -12.92 1.75 5.30
CA GLN A 33 -14.22 2.32 4.91
C GLN A 33 -14.13 3.82 4.60
N VAL A 34 -13.31 4.54 5.33
CA VAL A 34 -13.14 6.01 5.19
C VAL A 34 -11.98 6.37 4.28
N LEU A 35 -10.97 5.49 4.15
CA LEU A 35 -9.79 5.71 3.33
C LEU A 35 -9.88 5.12 1.92
N LYS A 36 -10.99 4.42 1.58
CA LYS A 36 -11.12 3.81 0.25
C LYS A 36 -10.81 4.81 -0.87
N PRO A 37 -9.99 4.42 -1.86
CA PRO A 37 -9.67 3.05 -2.25
C PRO A 37 -8.55 2.35 -1.45
N PHE A 38 -7.89 2.99 -0.50
CA PHE A 38 -6.86 2.39 0.35
C PHE A 38 -7.52 1.60 1.48
N VAL A 39 -7.71 0.29 1.30
CA VAL A 39 -8.59 -0.50 2.18
C VAL A 39 -7.86 -1.34 3.22
N PHE A 40 -6.54 -1.44 3.12
CA PHE A 40 -5.73 -2.26 4.01
C PHE A 40 -4.28 -1.77 4.01
N LEU A 41 -3.66 -1.73 5.19
CA LEU A 41 -2.24 -1.43 5.31
C LEU A 41 -1.64 -2.25 6.44
N ASP A 42 -0.64 -3.07 6.10
CA ASP A 42 0.25 -3.70 7.06
C ASP A 42 1.62 -3.03 7.02
N ARG A 43 2.16 -2.73 8.20
CA ARG A 43 3.57 -2.48 8.43
C ARG A 43 4.19 -3.77 8.96
N PHE A 44 5.27 -4.23 8.35
CA PHE A 44 5.99 -5.40 8.83
C PHE A 44 7.44 -5.04 9.14
N GLU A 45 7.96 -5.59 10.23
CA GLU A 45 9.33 -5.36 10.67
C GLU A 45 9.90 -6.61 11.34
N ALA A 46 11.14 -6.95 11.01
CA ALA A 46 11.94 -7.93 11.71
C ALA A 46 13.36 -7.39 11.89
N PRO A 47 13.95 -7.50 13.10
CA PRO A 47 15.35 -7.14 13.33
C PRO A 47 16.28 -8.11 12.58
N GLU A 48 17.53 -7.69 12.40
CA GLU A 48 18.58 -8.59 11.90
C GLU A 48 18.68 -9.84 12.77
N GLY A 49 18.73 -11.02 12.15
CA GLY A 49 18.72 -12.32 12.84
C GLY A 49 17.38 -12.72 13.48
N GLY A 50 16.35 -11.88 13.36
CA GLY A 50 14.98 -12.21 13.76
C GLY A 50 14.33 -13.17 12.76
N GLN A 51 13.15 -13.70 13.12
CA GLN A 51 12.32 -14.44 12.14
C GLN A 51 11.53 -13.43 11.28
N PRO A 52 11.87 -13.25 9.99
CA PRO A 52 11.11 -12.39 9.11
C PRO A 52 9.73 -13.01 8.85
N PRO A 53 8.69 -12.20 8.62
CA PRO A 53 7.40 -12.72 8.23
C PRO A 53 7.53 -13.50 6.91
N SER A 54 6.87 -14.65 6.87
CA SER A 54 6.69 -15.43 5.65
C SER A 54 5.21 -15.57 5.40
N PHE A 55 4.78 -15.14 4.24
CA PHE A 55 3.40 -15.23 3.80
C PHE A 55 3.29 -16.44 2.88
N GLY A 56 2.80 -17.55 3.41
CA GLY A 56 2.52 -18.76 2.62
C GLY A 56 1.61 -18.46 1.43
N MET A 57 1.49 -19.40 0.52
CA MET A 57 0.65 -19.26 -0.66
C MET A 57 -0.79 -18.93 -0.26
N HIS A 58 -1.30 -17.76 -0.63
CA HIS A 58 -2.63 -17.25 -0.28
C HIS A 58 -3.23 -16.47 -1.46
N PRO A 59 -4.58 -16.38 -1.52
CA PRO A 59 -5.27 -15.78 -2.66
C PRO A 59 -5.66 -14.33 -2.43
N HIS A 60 -5.99 -13.63 -3.54
CA HIS A 60 -6.71 -12.36 -3.52
C HIS A 60 -7.69 -12.28 -4.70
N SER A 61 -8.73 -11.43 -4.58
CA SER A 61 -9.56 -10.97 -5.70
C SER A 61 -10.18 -9.59 -5.42
N GLY A 62 -10.45 -8.83 -6.47
CA GLY A 62 -11.11 -7.52 -6.41
C GLY A 62 -10.23 -6.36 -5.92
N ILE A 63 -9.00 -6.64 -5.54
CA ILE A 63 -8.02 -5.66 -5.06
C ILE A 63 -6.73 -5.71 -5.88
N ALA A 64 -5.90 -4.72 -5.69
CA ALA A 64 -4.48 -4.84 -5.96
C ALA A 64 -3.68 -4.75 -4.66
N THR A 65 -2.57 -5.46 -4.58
CA THR A 65 -1.58 -5.32 -3.50
C THR A 65 -0.39 -4.51 -3.99
N LEU A 66 0.17 -3.67 -3.12
CA LEU A 66 1.43 -2.99 -3.35
C LEU A 66 2.35 -3.21 -2.15
N SER A 67 3.50 -3.83 -2.42
CA SER A 67 4.57 -4.00 -1.42
C SER A 67 5.70 -3.00 -1.69
N TYR A 68 6.18 -2.36 -0.62
CA TYR A 68 7.32 -1.46 -0.64
C TYR A 68 8.25 -1.78 0.52
N LEU A 69 9.55 -1.95 0.22
CA LEU A 69 10.58 -2.25 1.22
C LEU A 69 11.41 -1.00 1.53
N ILE A 70 11.38 -0.57 2.79
CA ILE A 70 12.29 0.46 3.32
C ILE A 70 13.65 -0.17 3.60
N HIS A 71 13.66 -1.40 4.15
CA HIS A 71 14.87 -2.19 4.41
C HIS A 71 14.63 -3.66 4.06
N GLY A 72 15.69 -4.32 3.64
CA GLY A 72 15.72 -5.75 3.41
C GLY A 72 15.35 -6.15 1.99
N GLN A 73 14.98 -7.40 1.84
CA GLN A 73 14.71 -8.03 0.55
C GLN A 73 13.61 -9.07 0.72
N ALA A 74 12.74 -9.18 -0.28
CA ALA A 74 11.69 -10.20 -0.34
C ALA A 74 11.85 -11.07 -1.59
N VAL A 75 11.63 -12.38 -1.44
CA VAL A 75 11.42 -13.30 -2.57
C VAL A 75 9.91 -13.45 -2.76
N TYR A 76 9.45 -13.32 -3.97
CA TYR A 76 8.03 -13.41 -4.32
C TYR A 76 7.78 -14.46 -5.39
N GLU A 77 6.57 -15.02 -5.37
CA GLU A 77 6.02 -15.85 -6.43
C GLU A 77 4.51 -15.63 -6.50
N ASP A 78 3.96 -15.50 -7.72
CA ASP A 78 2.53 -15.36 -7.96
C ASP A 78 2.06 -16.22 -9.15
N THR A 79 0.75 -16.25 -9.38
CA THR A 79 0.11 -17.01 -10.46
C THR A 79 -0.42 -16.12 -11.57
N THR A 80 0.15 -14.94 -11.77
CA THR A 80 -0.23 -14.04 -12.86
C THR A 80 0.32 -14.53 -14.20
N GLY A 81 -0.40 -14.19 -15.30
CA GLY A 81 0.00 -14.62 -16.63
C GLY A 81 -0.07 -16.15 -16.81
N GLU A 82 0.56 -16.64 -17.86
CA GLU A 82 0.55 -18.07 -18.25
C GLU A 82 1.46 -18.94 -17.34
N HIS A 83 2.58 -18.38 -16.91
CA HIS A 83 3.63 -19.13 -16.17
C HIS A 83 3.82 -18.63 -14.73
N GLY A 84 3.06 -17.59 -14.30
CA GLY A 84 3.29 -16.90 -13.04
C GLY A 84 4.51 -15.98 -13.09
N ALA A 85 4.71 -15.20 -12.02
CA ALA A 85 5.90 -14.37 -11.84
C ALA A 85 6.63 -14.78 -10.56
N ARG A 86 7.97 -14.70 -10.58
CA ARG A 86 8.83 -14.94 -9.43
C ARG A 86 10.09 -14.08 -9.52
N GLY A 87 10.59 -13.67 -8.38
CA GLY A 87 11.81 -12.88 -8.33
C GLY A 87 12.14 -12.40 -6.93
N THR A 88 12.95 -11.36 -6.88
CA THR A 88 13.40 -10.72 -5.66
C THR A 88 13.09 -9.25 -5.70
N LEU A 89 12.41 -8.75 -4.67
CA LEU A 89 12.13 -7.33 -4.45
C LEU A 89 13.20 -6.77 -3.51
N PRO A 90 14.07 -5.86 -3.95
CA PRO A 90 15.09 -5.25 -3.11
C PRO A 90 14.54 -4.06 -2.31
N THR A 91 15.32 -3.56 -1.36
CA THR A 91 15.10 -2.26 -0.69
C THR A 91 14.82 -1.16 -1.72
N GLY A 92 13.75 -0.39 -1.50
CA GLY A 92 13.32 0.69 -2.39
C GLY A 92 12.56 0.23 -3.64
N GLY A 93 12.47 -1.08 -3.87
CA GLY A 93 11.68 -1.66 -4.96
C GLY A 93 10.18 -1.66 -4.66
N VAL A 94 9.38 -1.79 -5.70
CA VAL A 94 7.91 -1.82 -5.65
C VAL A 94 7.38 -3.06 -6.35
N GLU A 95 6.53 -3.81 -5.66
CA GLU A 95 5.70 -4.87 -6.22
C GLU A 95 4.27 -4.35 -6.33
N TRP A 96 3.67 -4.50 -7.50
CA TRP A 96 2.25 -4.31 -7.74
C TRP A 96 1.65 -5.58 -8.30
N MET A 97 0.60 -6.09 -7.67
CA MET A 97 -0.14 -7.24 -8.15
C MET A 97 -1.64 -6.94 -8.13
N MET A 98 -2.23 -6.75 -9.32
CA MET A 98 -3.68 -6.65 -9.49
C MET A 98 -4.28 -8.05 -9.50
N ALA A 99 -5.09 -8.35 -8.51
CA ALA A 99 -5.66 -9.69 -8.34
C ALA A 99 -6.81 -9.99 -9.31
N GLY A 100 -7.53 -8.96 -9.75
CA GLY A 100 -8.67 -9.13 -10.66
C GLY A 100 -9.66 -10.19 -10.16
N GLY A 101 -10.08 -11.09 -11.03
CA GLY A 101 -11.00 -12.19 -10.73
C GLY A 101 -10.38 -13.33 -9.91
N GLY A 102 -9.12 -13.24 -9.49
CA GLY A 102 -8.46 -14.20 -8.62
C GLY A 102 -6.99 -14.43 -8.96
N VAL A 103 -6.13 -14.42 -7.94
CA VAL A 103 -4.69 -14.71 -8.00
C VAL A 103 -4.28 -15.42 -6.74
N TRP A 104 -3.19 -16.17 -6.79
CA TRP A 104 -2.51 -16.73 -5.64
C TRP A 104 -1.07 -16.25 -5.64
N HIS A 105 -0.55 -15.91 -4.48
CA HIS A 105 0.84 -15.50 -4.33
C HIS A 105 1.43 -15.90 -2.98
N THR A 106 2.75 -15.83 -2.91
CA THR A 106 3.53 -16.01 -1.69
C THR A 106 4.67 -15.02 -1.68
N SER A 107 5.07 -14.59 -0.50
CA SER A 107 6.31 -13.85 -0.32
C SER A 107 7.03 -14.28 0.95
N ALA A 108 8.35 -14.31 0.90
CA ALA A 108 9.21 -14.60 2.02
C ALA A 108 10.29 -13.51 2.11
N LEU A 109 10.43 -12.91 3.29
CA LEU A 109 11.46 -11.90 3.51
C LEU A 109 12.79 -12.59 3.81
N ALA A 110 13.88 -12.06 3.24
CA ALA A 110 15.20 -12.64 3.42
C ALA A 110 15.70 -12.41 4.86
N ASN A 111 16.27 -13.46 5.47
CA ASN A 111 16.72 -13.46 6.88
C ASN A 111 18.18 -12.94 7.06
N THR A 112 18.70 -12.18 6.11
CA THR A 112 20.12 -11.75 6.12
C THR A 112 20.36 -10.34 6.64
N SER A 113 19.27 -9.57 6.85
CA SER A 113 19.34 -8.18 7.30
C SER A 113 18.04 -7.79 7.99
N ARG A 114 18.01 -6.63 8.64
CA ARG A 114 16.77 -6.01 9.11
C ARG A 114 15.80 -5.86 7.95
N VAL A 115 14.53 -6.16 8.19
CA VAL A 115 13.45 -5.98 7.23
C VAL A 115 12.46 -4.97 7.78
N LEU A 116 12.04 -4.02 6.95
CA LEU A 116 10.98 -3.07 7.23
C LEU A 116 10.27 -2.72 5.93
N GLY A 117 8.96 -2.77 5.92
CA GLY A 117 8.17 -2.39 4.74
C GLY A 117 6.69 -2.25 5.02
N PHE A 118 5.96 -1.98 3.96
CA PHE A 118 4.52 -1.84 3.96
C PHE A 118 3.90 -2.68 2.86
N GLN A 119 2.74 -3.28 3.17
CA GLN A 119 1.83 -3.87 2.18
C GLN A 119 0.50 -3.13 2.21
N LEU A 120 0.16 -2.53 1.09
CA LEU A 120 -1.08 -1.80 0.86
C LEU A 120 -2.04 -2.64 0.00
N TRP A 121 -3.34 -2.61 0.31
CA TRP A 121 -4.36 -3.03 -0.65
C TRP A 121 -5.16 -1.84 -1.15
N VAL A 122 -5.35 -1.81 -2.47
CA VAL A 122 -6.18 -0.84 -3.17
C VAL A 122 -7.41 -1.55 -3.71
N ALA A 123 -8.60 -1.09 -3.31
CA ALA A 123 -9.86 -1.58 -3.88
C ALA A 123 -9.96 -1.16 -5.35
N MET A 124 -10.25 -2.12 -6.22
CA MET A 124 -10.39 -1.85 -7.65
C MET A 124 -11.79 -1.32 -7.98
N PRO A 125 -11.90 -0.44 -8.99
CA PRO A 125 -13.20 -0.03 -9.51
C PRO A 125 -13.88 -1.21 -10.25
N PRO A 126 -15.22 -1.13 -10.49
CA PRO A 126 -16.00 -2.24 -11.04
C PRO A 126 -15.45 -2.83 -12.34
N GLU A 127 -14.85 -2.00 -13.19
CA GLU A 127 -14.28 -2.41 -14.48
C GLU A 127 -12.97 -3.19 -14.36
N LEU A 128 -12.28 -3.11 -13.21
CA LEU A 128 -11.00 -3.77 -12.97
C LEU A 128 -11.08 -4.91 -11.94
N GLU A 129 -12.10 -4.93 -11.08
CA GLU A 129 -12.17 -5.89 -9.96
C GLU A 129 -12.27 -7.37 -10.38
N LEU A 130 -12.66 -7.65 -11.63
CA LEU A 130 -12.71 -9.00 -12.21
C LEU A 130 -11.82 -9.13 -13.47
N ALA A 131 -11.03 -8.12 -13.80
CA ALA A 131 -10.12 -8.16 -14.94
C ALA A 131 -9.06 -9.28 -14.78
N PRO A 132 -8.37 -9.67 -15.86
CA PRO A 132 -7.25 -10.59 -15.76
C PRO A 132 -6.19 -10.10 -14.77
N ALA A 133 -5.73 -10.99 -13.89
CA ALA A 133 -4.68 -10.68 -12.93
C ALA A 133 -3.35 -10.41 -13.64
N TYR A 134 -2.59 -9.43 -13.16
CA TYR A 134 -1.23 -9.18 -13.61
C TYR A 134 -0.38 -8.65 -12.45
N SER A 135 0.94 -8.81 -12.55
CA SER A 135 1.91 -8.22 -11.63
C SER A 135 2.97 -7.40 -12.39
N THR A 136 3.50 -6.41 -11.71
CA THR A 136 4.60 -5.56 -12.18
C THR A 136 5.56 -5.30 -11.04
N TYR A 137 6.84 -5.40 -11.32
CA TYR A 137 7.91 -5.22 -10.35
C TYR A 137 8.85 -4.14 -10.86
N LEU A 138 9.15 -3.17 -10.00
CA LEU A 138 10.10 -2.09 -10.29
C LEU A 138 11.30 -2.21 -9.36
N GLY A 139 12.49 -2.14 -9.92
CA GLY A 139 13.71 -1.90 -9.17
C GLY A 139 13.71 -0.50 -8.53
N PRO A 140 14.52 -0.26 -7.50
CA PRO A 140 14.57 1.05 -6.86
C PRO A 140 14.98 2.18 -7.82
N GLU A 141 15.75 1.88 -8.86
CA GLU A 141 16.17 2.80 -9.91
C GLU A 141 15.04 3.22 -10.86
N ASP A 142 14.02 2.36 -11.02
CA ASP A 142 12.88 2.60 -11.91
C ASP A 142 11.73 3.34 -11.22
N VAL A 143 11.80 3.52 -9.88
CA VAL A 143 10.78 4.24 -9.13
C VAL A 143 11.00 5.75 -9.25
N PRO A 144 10.11 6.50 -9.92
CA PRO A 144 10.26 7.93 -10.09
C PRO A 144 10.28 8.68 -8.75
N HIS A 145 10.94 9.84 -8.70
CA HIS A 145 10.96 10.66 -7.50
C HIS A 145 10.85 12.16 -7.81
N SER A 146 10.30 12.90 -6.85
CA SER A 146 10.23 14.37 -6.86
C SER A 146 10.68 14.90 -5.49
N GLY A 147 11.87 15.49 -5.44
CA GLY A 147 12.49 15.87 -4.18
C GLY A 147 12.62 14.65 -3.24
N PRO A 148 12.14 14.73 -2.00
CA PRO A 148 12.23 13.64 -1.04
C PRO A 148 11.19 12.52 -1.27
N ALA A 149 10.21 12.71 -2.17
CA ALA A 149 9.11 11.79 -2.41
C ALA A 149 9.40 10.84 -3.58
N ARG A 150 9.42 9.53 -3.32
CA ARG A 150 9.39 8.46 -4.34
C ARG A 150 7.93 8.18 -4.69
N VAL A 151 7.61 8.17 -5.99
CA VAL A 151 6.25 7.92 -6.48
C VAL A 151 6.04 6.41 -6.65
N LEU A 152 5.49 5.76 -5.63
CA LEU A 152 5.25 4.31 -5.65
C LEU A 152 4.07 3.93 -6.55
N LEU A 153 3.08 4.84 -6.71
CA LEU A 153 1.92 4.64 -7.56
C LEU A 153 1.32 5.99 -7.97
N GLY A 154 0.82 6.08 -9.21
CA GLY A 154 0.15 7.27 -9.74
C GLY A 154 1.10 8.35 -10.23
N THR A 155 0.65 9.61 -10.20
CA THR A 155 1.40 10.78 -10.69
C THR A 155 1.49 11.85 -9.61
N TYR A 156 2.69 12.30 -9.29
CA TYR A 156 2.94 13.38 -8.34
C TYR A 156 4.00 14.34 -8.88
N ALA A 157 3.71 15.65 -8.79
CA ALA A 157 4.62 16.73 -9.20
C ALA A 157 5.24 16.51 -10.62
N GLY A 158 4.45 16.02 -11.58
CA GLY A 158 4.88 15.77 -12.95
C GLY A 158 5.64 14.44 -13.16
N HIS A 159 5.87 13.65 -12.13
CA HIS A 159 6.50 12.34 -12.21
C HIS A 159 5.44 11.24 -12.11
N THR A 160 5.39 10.34 -13.12
CA THR A 160 4.41 9.24 -13.20
C THR A 160 5.11 7.91 -13.02
N ASN A 161 4.59 7.09 -12.09
CA ASN A 161 5.03 5.70 -11.96
C ASN A 161 4.53 4.88 -13.17
N PRO A 162 5.35 4.02 -13.78
CA PRO A 162 4.94 3.24 -14.95
C PRO A 162 3.90 2.13 -14.64
N ILE A 163 3.64 1.82 -13.37
CA ILE A 163 2.59 0.87 -12.98
C ILE A 163 1.23 1.47 -13.35
N PRO A 164 0.39 0.76 -14.15
CA PRO A 164 -0.95 1.23 -14.49
C PRO A 164 -1.85 1.16 -13.25
N ALA A 165 -1.97 2.30 -12.57
CA ALA A 165 -2.82 2.44 -11.40
C ALA A 165 -4.25 2.81 -11.78
N PRO A 166 -5.25 2.51 -10.93
CA PRO A 166 -6.53 3.16 -11.00
C PRO A 166 -6.35 4.68 -10.99
N SER A 167 -7.15 5.41 -11.79
CA SER A 167 -7.06 6.86 -11.86
C SER A 167 -7.31 7.52 -10.50
N ASN A 168 -6.73 8.71 -10.32
CA ASN A 168 -6.99 9.58 -9.17
C ASN A 168 -6.50 9.03 -7.81
N ILE A 169 -5.41 8.26 -7.80
CA ILE A 169 -4.70 7.89 -6.58
C ILE A 169 -3.21 8.14 -6.70
N ILE A 170 -2.57 8.47 -5.59
CA ILE A 170 -1.12 8.50 -5.42
C ILE A 170 -0.72 7.77 -4.16
N TYR A 171 0.41 7.08 -4.24
CA TYR A 171 1.07 6.50 -3.09
C TYR A 171 2.55 6.86 -3.15
N LEU A 172 3.05 7.47 -2.08
CA LEU A 172 4.41 7.99 -1.99
C LEU A 172 5.17 7.33 -0.84
N ALA A 173 6.48 7.18 -0.99
CA ALA A 173 7.40 7.01 0.13
C ALA A 173 8.26 8.28 0.24
N VAL A 174 8.27 8.90 1.42
CA VAL A 174 8.93 10.19 1.64
C VAL A 174 10.07 10.01 2.63
N HIS A 175 11.25 10.50 2.24
CA HIS A 175 12.47 10.42 3.03
C HIS A 175 12.93 11.85 3.38
N LEU A 176 12.90 12.23 4.64
CA LEU A 176 13.38 13.53 5.11
C LEU A 176 14.52 13.36 6.09
N LYS A 177 15.50 14.24 6.00
CA LYS A 177 16.57 14.37 7.00
C LYS A 177 16.08 15.18 8.20
N ALA A 178 16.71 14.99 9.34
CA ALA A 178 16.44 15.78 10.55
C ALA A 178 16.48 17.29 10.24
N GLY A 179 15.41 18.00 10.61
CA GLY A 179 15.22 19.44 10.36
C GLY A 179 14.64 19.79 8.99
N GLU A 180 14.54 18.84 8.05
CA GLU A 180 13.92 19.10 6.76
C GLU A 180 12.42 19.34 6.89
N ARG A 181 11.92 20.16 5.96
CA ARG A 181 10.49 20.47 5.78
C ARG A 181 10.06 20.06 4.40
N TRP A 182 8.87 19.51 4.31
CA TRP A 182 8.26 19.16 3.02
C TRP A 182 6.76 19.45 3.08
N ARG A 183 6.25 20.01 1.99
CA ARG A 183 4.84 20.33 1.84
C ARG A 183 4.23 19.41 0.77
N PHE A 184 3.23 18.65 1.18
CA PHE A 184 2.43 17.86 0.25
C PHE A 184 1.23 18.70 -0.22
N GLU A 185 1.16 18.92 -1.51
CA GLU A 185 0.01 19.55 -2.16
C GLU A 185 -0.78 18.47 -2.90
N PRO A 186 -2.00 18.09 -2.42
CA PRO A 186 -2.78 17.06 -3.06
C PRO A 186 -3.24 17.53 -4.44
N PRO A 187 -3.26 16.66 -5.46
CA PRO A 187 -3.88 16.96 -6.74
C PRO A 187 -5.37 17.32 -6.59
N ALA A 188 -5.90 18.05 -7.57
CA ALA A 188 -7.31 18.45 -7.57
C ALA A 188 -8.26 17.25 -7.40
N GLY A 189 -9.21 17.36 -6.49
CA GLY A 189 -10.19 16.32 -6.17
C GLY A 189 -9.72 15.26 -5.16
N HIS A 190 -8.44 15.24 -4.78
CA HIS A 190 -7.93 14.32 -3.76
C HIS A 190 -8.38 14.78 -2.37
N THR A 191 -9.46 14.21 -1.88
CA THR A 191 -9.99 14.48 -0.54
C THR A 191 -9.57 13.46 0.50
N VAL A 192 -9.21 12.24 0.09
CA VAL A 192 -8.62 11.23 0.98
C VAL A 192 -7.13 11.51 1.13
N ALA A 193 -6.63 11.52 2.37
CA ALA A 193 -5.21 11.50 2.66
C ALA A 193 -4.93 10.80 4.00
N TRP A 194 -3.81 10.08 4.03
CA TRP A 194 -3.29 9.40 5.21
C TRP A 194 -1.76 9.26 5.11
N MET A 195 -1.11 9.10 6.25
CA MET A 195 0.31 8.76 6.31
C MET A 195 0.55 7.65 7.33
N ALA A 196 1.65 6.89 7.16
CA ALA A 196 2.13 5.94 8.15
C ALA A 196 3.65 6.05 8.29
N VAL A 197 4.13 6.21 9.52
CA VAL A 197 5.56 6.39 9.81
C VAL A 197 6.26 5.04 9.85
N GLY A 198 7.18 4.81 8.93
CA GLY A 198 8.05 3.64 8.91
C GLY A 198 9.15 3.75 9.96
N GLU A 199 9.89 4.86 9.97
CA GLU A 199 10.98 5.15 10.89
C GLU A 199 11.05 6.64 11.22
N GLY A 200 11.54 6.96 12.41
CA GLY A 200 11.84 8.31 12.85
C GLY A 200 10.65 9.04 13.46
N THR A 201 10.77 10.37 13.56
CA THR A 201 9.79 11.26 14.19
C THR A 201 9.61 12.51 13.35
N LEU A 202 8.36 12.91 13.15
CA LEU A 202 7.98 14.11 12.39
C LEU A 202 6.77 14.80 13.02
N SER A 203 6.47 16.04 12.60
CA SER A 203 5.19 16.72 12.83
C SER A 203 4.40 16.92 11.54
N ALA A 204 3.05 16.68 11.59
CA ALA A 204 2.12 16.88 10.49
C ALA A 204 0.64 16.95 10.94
N PRO A 205 0.04 18.02 11.43
CA PRO A 205 0.56 19.10 12.25
C PRO A 205 0.91 18.67 13.69
N ALA A 206 0.42 17.49 14.15
CA ALA A 206 0.80 16.90 15.44
C ALA A 206 2.12 16.10 15.28
N GLU A 207 2.74 15.75 16.39
CA GLU A 207 3.92 14.91 16.39
C GLU A 207 3.54 13.42 16.20
N PHE A 208 4.30 12.71 15.33
CA PHE A 208 4.16 11.29 15.02
C PHE A 208 5.52 10.62 15.04
N THR A 209 5.53 9.36 15.45
CA THR A 209 6.76 8.55 15.56
C THR A 209 6.56 7.19 14.88
N THR A 210 7.64 6.44 14.74
CA THR A 210 7.67 5.08 14.17
C THR A 210 6.44 4.26 14.59
N GLY A 211 5.72 3.73 13.60
CA GLY A 211 4.52 2.90 13.77
C GLY A 211 3.20 3.66 13.88
N ASP A 212 3.22 5.00 13.95
CA ASP A 212 1.99 5.79 13.92
C ASP A 212 1.40 5.86 12.51
N LEU A 213 0.08 5.77 12.42
CA LEU A 213 -0.71 6.14 11.24
C LEU A 213 -1.62 7.31 11.59
N ALA A 214 -1.71 8.27 10.69
CA ALA A 214 -2.68 9.38 10.75
C ALA A 214 -3.55 9.41 9.49
N THR A 215 -4.84 9.67 9.67
CA THR A 215 -5.75 10.08 8.59
C THR A 215 -6.05 11.57 8.73
N PHE A 216 -6.27 12.23 7.62
CA PHE A 216 -6.55 13.66 7.57
C PHE A 216 -8.00 13.92 7.18
N ASP A 217 -8.50 15.11 7.47
CA ASP A 217 -9.85 15.54 7.10
C ASP A 217 -10.06 15.47 5.56
N ALA A 218 -11.33 15.33 5.17
CA ALA A 218 -11.71 15.23 3.76
C ALA A 218 -11.65 16.61 3.09
N SER A 219 -10.44 17.11 2.84
CA SER A 219 -10.19 18.38 2.17
C SER A 219 -9.09 18.27 1.12
N GLY A 220 -8.99 19.25 0.24
CA GLY A 220 -7.89 19.40 -0.72
C GLY A 220 -6.73 20.25 -0.19
N GLN A 221 -6.67 20.50 1.12
CA GLN A 221 -5.64 21.35 1.69
C GLN A 221 -4.30 20.63 1.78
N ALA A 222 -3.23 21.40 1.70
CA ALA A 222 -1.88 20.90 1.82
C ALA A 222 -1.58 20.39 3.24
N ILE A 223 -0.59 19.50 3.34
CA ILE A 223 -0.06 19.00 4.61
C ILE A 223 1.40 19.41 4.69
N ASP A 224 1.77 20.09 5.77
CA ASP A 224 3.15 20.47 6.04
C ASP A 224 3.79 19.46 6.98
N PHE A 225 4.95 18.93 6.58
CA PHE A 225 5.75 17.97 7.32
C PHE A 225 7.03 18.62 7.81
N VAL A 226 7.42 18.32 9.04
CA VAL A 226 8.70 18.74 9.65
C VAL A 226 9.35 17.52 10.27
N ALA A 227 10.51 17.11 9.79
CA ALA A 227 11.27 15.99 10.34
C ALA A 227 12.03 16.41 11.61
N HIS A 228 11.85 15.67 12.71
CA HIS A 228 12.61 15.88 13.95
C HIS A 228 13.86 14.99 14.02
N THR A 229 13.80 13.83 13.37
CA THR A 229 14.93 12.93 13.12
C THR A 229 14.98 12.62 11.63
N ASP A 230 15.96 11.86 11.16
CA ASP A 230 15.83 11.20 9.86
C ASP A 230 14.55 10.36 9.90
N VAL A 231 13.67 10.53 8.92
CA VAL A 231 12.34 9.90 8.90
C VAL A 231 12.01 9.35 7.53
N VAL A 232 11.37 8.18 7.54
CA VAL A 232 10.75 7.58 6.36
C VAL A 232 9.29 7.29 6.68
N PHE A 233 8.39 7.78 5.84
CA PHE A 233 6.97 7.52 5.95
C PHE A 233 6.34 7.27 4.58
N VAL A 234 5.22 6.58 4.56
CA VAL A 234 4.38 6.45 3.37
C VAL A 234 3.18 7.37 3.47
N LEU A 235 2.74 7.89 2.32
CA LEU A 235 1.59 8.79 2.20
C LEU A 235 0.71 8.34 1.05
N GLY A 236 -0.57 8.08 1.34
CA GLY A 236 -1.59 7.83 0.33
C GLY A 236 -2.54 9.02 0.20
N SER A 237 -2.88 9.38 -1.03
CA SER A 237 -3.88 10.39 -1.31
C SER A 237 -4.68 10.03 -2.56
N GLY A 238 -5.97 10.36 -2.57
CA GLY A 238 -6.83 10.01 -3.69
C GLY A 238 -8.21 10.65 -3.67
N VAL A 239 -8.92 10.45 -4.76
CA VAL A 239 -10.36 10.66 -4.82
C VAL A 239 -11.03 9.49 -4.09
N GLN A 240 -12.03 9.79 -3.27
CA GLN A 240 -12.74 8.75 -2.53
C GLN A 240 -13.46 7.79 -3.49
N HIS A 241 -13.21 6.50 -3.28
CA HIS A 241 -13.88 5.44 -4.04
C HIS A 241 -15.39 5.45 -3.76
N PRO A 242 -16.26 5.58 -4.80
CA PRO A 242 -17.68 5.85 -4.59
C PRO A 242 -18.51 4.64 -4.17
N HIS A 243 -17.98 3.42 -4.36
CA HIS A 243 -18.71 2.18 -4.12
C HIS A 243 -18.61 1.71 -2.67
N GLU A 244 -19.57 0.90 -2.22
CA GLU A 244 -19.47 0.15 -0.98
C GLU A 244 -18.41 -0.93 -1.07
N LEU A 245 -17.91 -1.39 0.07
CA LEU A 245 -16.92 -2.47 0.15
C LEU A 245 -17.61 -3.76 0.56
N HIS A 246 -17.69 -4.71 -0.37
CA HIS A 246 -18.16 -6.07 -0.13
C HIS A 246 -16.98 -6.98 0.18
N MET A 247 -16.79 -7.30 1.45
CA MET A 247 -15.62 -8.02 1.97
C MET A 247 -15.83 -9.54 1.97
N GLY A 248 -14.80 -10.27 1.58
CA GLY A 248 -14.68 -11.72 1.73
C GLY A 248 -13.27 -12.09 2.22
N PRO A 249 -12.99 -13.38 2.46
CA PRO A 249 -11.65 -13.81 2.78
C PRO A 249 -10.66 -13.38 1.70
N TYR A 250 -9.67 -12.54 2.09
CA TYR A 250 -8.62 -12.00 1.20
C TYR A 250 -9.12 -11.19 -0.01
N SER A 251 -10.36 -10.69 0.03
CA SER A 251 -11.02 -10.08 -1.12
C SER A 251 -11.87 -8.88 -0.72
N VAL A 252 -11.89 -7.86 -1.58
CA VAL A 252 -12.81 -6.73 -1.47
C VAL A 252 -13.33 -6.41 -2.87
N HIS A 253 -14.64 -6.30 -3.01
CA HIS A 253 -15.31 -6.01 -4.26
C HIS A 253 -16.33 -4.88 -4.11
N THR A 254 -16.81 -4.33 -5.20
CA THR A 254 -17.82 -3.26 -5.21
C THR A 254 -19.26 -3.79 -5.08
N SER A 255 -19.45 -5.12 -5.18
CA SER A 255 -20.76 -5.75 -5.05
C SER A 255 -20.69 -7.20 -4.57
N ALA A 256 -21.79 -7.70 -3.98
CA ALA A 256 -21.87 -9.11 -3.59
C ALA A 256 -21.82 -10.10 -4.77
N PRO A 257 -22.37 -9.80 -5.97
CA PRO A 257 -22.21 -10.67 -7.14
C PRO A 257 -20.73 -10.79 -7.58
N THR A 258 -20.00 -9.69 -7.69
CA THR A 258 -18.60 -9.71 -8.13
C THR A 258 -17.69 -10.35 -7.08
N LEU A 259 -17.98 -10.17 -5.78
CA LEU A 259 -17.29 -10.91 -4.72
C LEU A 259 -17.46 -12.43 -4.90
N ARG A 260 -18.69 -12.92 -5.19
CA ARG A 260 -18.90 -14.36 -5.44
C ARG A 260 -18.12 -14.85 -6.65
N GLN A 261 -18.05 -14.06 -7.73
CA GLN A 261 -17.26 -14.40 -8.92
C GLN A 261 -15.76 -14.48 -8.60
N GLY A 262 -15.21 -13.50 -7.89
CA GLY A 262 -13.82 -13.53 -7.43
C GLY A 262 -13.51 -14.75 -6.57
N GLN A 263 -14.42 -15.13 -5.66
CA GLN A 263 -14.27 -16.35 -4.84
C GLN A 263 -14.32 -17.65 -5.68
N VAL A 264 -15.05 -17.66 -6.80
CA VAL A 264 -15.01 -18.77 -7.78
C VAL A 264 -13.65 -18.83 -8.43
N GLY A 265 -13.13 -17.71 -8.97
CA GLY A 265 -11.82 -17.67 -9.61
C GLY A 265 -10.68 -18.10 -8.68
N ILE A 266 -10.72 -17.68 -7.40
CA ILE A 266 -9.76 -18.14 -6.37
C ILE A 266 -9.79 -19.68 -6.23
N ARG A 267 -10.98 -20.30 -6.16
CA ARG A 267 -11.11 -21.76 -6.02
C ARG A 267 -10.64 -22.53 -7.26
N GLU A 268 -10.95 -22.02 -8.45
CA GLU A 268 -10.51 -22.63 -9.70
C GLU A 268 -8.98 -22.64 -9.80
N ARG A 269 -8.33 -21.51 -9.47
CA ARG A 269 -6.86 -21.44 -9.42
C ARG A 269 -6.26 -22.34 -8.34
N ALA A 270 -6.91 -22.47 -7.18
CA ALA A 270 -6.48 -23.41 -6.15
C ALA A 270 -6.49 -24.87 -6.64
N GLN A 271 -7.47 -25.27 -7.44
CA GLN A 271 -7.51 -26.62 -8.03
C GLN A 271 -6.32 -26.86 -8.96
N LEU A 272 -6.00 -25.88 -9.81
CA LEU A 272 -4.83 -25.95 -10.68
C LEU A 272 -3.52 -26.06 -9.90
N LEU A 273 -3.35 -25.25 -8.85
CA LEU A 273 -2.14 -25.28 -8.00
C LEU A 273 -1.99 -26.64 -7.29
N ARG A 274 -3.09 -27.21 -6.78
CA ARG A 274 -3.07 -28.56 -6.18
C ARG A 274 -2.68 -29.62 -7.19
N ALA A 275 -3.22 -29.57 -8.40
CA ALA A 275 -2.83 -30.49 -9.47
C ALA A 275 -1.34 -30.40 -9.83
N GLN A 276 -0.72 -29.24 -9.58
CA GLN A 276 0.72 -28.98 -9.78
C GLN A 276 1.56 -29.26 -8.52
N GLY A 277 0.97 -29.67 -7.41
CA GLY A 277 1.69 -29.88 -6.13
C GLY A 277 2.22 -28.59 -5.48
N ARG A 278 1.61 -27.43 -5.79
CA ARG A 278 2.00 -26.12 -5.27
C ARG A 278 1.12 -25.62 -4.12
N LEU A 279 0.03 -26.34 -3.79
CA LEU A 279 -0.87 -26.15 -2.66
C LEU A 279 -1.15 -27.47 -1.95
#